data_10695adc878ede8fa6054afec9f95c3e
#
_entry.id   10695adc878ede8fa6054afec9f95c3e
#
_cell.length_a   1.000
_cell.length_b   1.000
_cell.length_c   1.000
_cell.angle_alpha   90.00
_cell.angle_beta   90.00
_cell.angle_gamma   90.00
#
_symmetry.space_group_name_H-M   'P 1'
#
loop_
_entity.id
_entity.type
_entity.pdbx_description
1 polymer ?
#
loop_
_entity_poly.entity_id
_entity_poly.type
_entity_poly.pdbx_seq_one_letter_code
_entity_poly.pdbx_strand_id
1 'polypeptide(L)'
;MTSPDRAFDGWLPGVVRRPSPHFNERPEGALVSLAVLHFISLPAGRFGGEDVDALFMGTLDAMNRPEYESLRGLRVSSHFFVRRTGEVRQYVSVLDRAWHAGVSSFEGHTGCNDFSVGIELEGTGETPYEDAQYLACLLYTSPS
;
A
#
# COMPACT_ATOMS: atom_id res chain seq x y z
N MET A 1 12.47 -17.81 20.92
CA MET A 1 11.19 -17.76 21.65
C MET A 1 10.68 -16.35 21.65
N THR A 2 9.46 -16.14 21.18
CA THR A 2 8.84 -14.82 21.25
C THR A 2 8.33 -14.60 22.66
N SER A 3 8.69 -13.46 23.24
CA SER A 3 8.12 -13.05 24.52
C SER A 3 6.62 -12.80 24.33
N PRO A 4 5.76 -13.23 25.26
CA PRO A 4 4.33 -12.92 25.19
C PRO A 4 4.04 -11.41 25.29
N ASP A 5 5.00 -10.63 25.79
CA ASP A 5 4.89 -9.18 25.92
C ASP A 5 5.45 -8.43 24.71
N ARG A 6 5.88 -9.14 23.68
CA ARG A 6 6.44 -8.50 22.51
C ARG A 6 5.33 -7.78 21.74
N ALA A 7 5.47 -6.47 21.66
CA ALA A 7 4.52 -5.65 20.95
C ALA A 7 4.49 -6.00 19.46
N PHE A 8 3.32 -5.92 18.85
CA PHE A 8 3.14 -6.04 17.43
C PHE A 8 3.93 -4.93 16.71
N ASP A 9 4.77 -5.30 15.76
CA ASP A 9 5.62 -4.36 15.02
C ASP A 9 4.95 -3.77 13.78
N GLY A 10 3.71 -4.15 13.51
CA GLY A 10 2.95 -3.65 12.37
C GLY A 10 3.16 -4.40 11.06
N TRP A 11 3.98 -5.44 11.07
CA TRP A 11 4.20 -6.29 9.89
C TRP A 11 3.39 -7.58 10.05
N LEU A 12 2.53 -7.86 9.06
CA LEU A 12 1.63 -9.00 9.12
C LEU A 12 2.34 -10.30 8.74
N PRO A 13 1.90 -11.44 9.29
CA PRO A 13 2.43 -12.73 8.86
C PRO A 13 1.92 -13.09 7.46
N GLY A 14 2.70 -13.88 6.72
CA GLY A 14 2.28 -14.41 5.42
C GLY A 14 2.40 -13.44 4.25
N VAL A 15 2.80 -12.19 4.50
CA VAL A 15 3.04 -11.23 3.41
C VAL A 15 4.49 -11.30 2.93
N VAL A 16 4.70 -10.86 1.69
CA VAL A 16 6.05 -10.63 1.19
C VAL A 16 6.48 -9.25 1.69
N ARG A 17 7.50 -9.21 2.52
CA ARG A 17 7.99 -7.94 3.09
C ARG A 17 8.90 -7.22 2.10
N ARG A 18 8.55 -5.97 1.80
CA ARG A 18 9.30 -5.09 0.92
C ARG A 18 9.38 -3.70 1.57
N PRO A 19 10.26 -3.48 2.56
CA PRO A 19 10.29 -2.21 3.29
C PRO A 19 10.58 -1.03 2.37
N SER A 20 9.65 -0.09 2.29
CA SER A 20 9.77 1.14 1.50
C SER A 20 10.48 2.23 2.33
N PRO A 21 11.30 3.09 1.69
CA PRO A 21 11.81 4.29 2.36
C PRO A 21 10.77 5.42 2.44
N HIS A 22 9.63 5.28 1.77
CA HIS A 22 8.61 6.34 1.67
C HIS A 22 7.58 6.21 2.78
N PHE A 23 8.00 6.49 4.01
CA PHE A 23 7.10 6.48 5.16
C PHE A 23 7.63 7.41 6.24
N ASN A 24 6.77 7.72 7.20
CA ASN A 24 7.18 8.40 8.42
C ASN A 24 6.22 8.00 9.56
N GLU A 25 6.45 8.57 10.73
CA GLU A 25 5.60 8.28 11.88
C GLU A 25 4.24 8.92 11.71
N ARG A 26 3.21 8.27 12.27
CA ARG A 26 1.90 8.89 12.38
C ARG A 26 1.94 10.02 13.41
N PRO A 27 1.06 11.03 13.27
CA PRO A 27 0.94 12.04 14.32
C PRO A 27 0.66 11.40 15.67
N GLU A 28 1.19 12.02 16.72
CA GLU A 28 0.97 11.55 18.09
C GLU A 28 -0.53 11.45 18.39
N GLY A 29 -0.94 10.32 18.97
CA GLY A 29 -2.33 10.05 19.32
C GLY A 29 -3.21 9.62 18.16
N ALA A 30 -2.70 9.56 16.93
CA ALA A 30 -3.49 9.10 15.79
C ALA A 30 -3.76 7.60 15.90
N LEU A 31 -5.03 7.23 15.74
CA LEU A 31 -5.46 5.83 15.71
C LEU A 31 -5.83 5.47 14.28
N VAL A 32 -5.46 4.26 13.87
CA VAL A 32 -5.89 3.73 12.57
C VAL A 32 -7.38 3.40 12.64
N SER A 33 -8.16 4.10 11.85
CA SER A 33 -9.63 3.97 11.85
C SER A 33 -10.22 3.85 10.44
N LEU A 34 -9.38 3.84 9.40
CA LEU A 34 -9.83 3.85 8.02
C LEU A 34 -8.95 2.92 7.18
N ALA A 35 -9.55 2.13 6.30
CA ALA A 35 -8.85 1.44 5.23
C ALA A 35 -9.21 2.12 3.92
N VAL A 36 -8.20 2.55 3.17
CA VAL A 36 -8.40 3.19 1.87
C VAL A 36 -7.95 2.21 0.79
N LEU A 37 -8.89 1.86 -0.09
CA LEU A 37 -8.62 0.97 -1.21
C LEU A 37 -8.35 1.80 -2.45
N HIS A 38 -7.26 1.49 -3.12
CA HIS A 38 -6.87 2.09 -4.39
C HIS A 38 -6.72 1.00 -5.43
N PHE A 39 -6.67 1.38 -6.69
CA PHE A 39 -6.18 0.47 -7.73
C PHE A 39 -4.95 1.07 -8.38
N ILE A 40 -4.05 0.20 -8.85
CA ILE A 40 -2.84 0.63 -9.53
C ILE A 40 -2.39 -0.45 -10.50
N SER A 41 -1.89 -0.04 -11.64
CA SER A 41 -1.12 -0.89 -12.55
C SER A 41 -0.09 -0.03 -13.27
N LEU A 42 1.12 -0.56 -13.43
CA LEU A 42 2.21 0.16 -14.12
C LEU A 42 2.93 -0.80 -15.07
N PRO A 43 3.02 -0.48 -16.36
CA PRO A 43 2.24 0.58 -17.03
C PRO A 43 0.74 0.36 -16.91
N ALA A 44 -0.04 1.41 -17.06
CA ALA A 44 -1.49 1.33 -16.88
C ALA A 44 -2.09 0.21 -17.74
N GLY A 45 -2.86 -0.67 -17.07
CA GLY A 45 -3.52 -1.81 -17.73
C GLY A 45 -2.65 -3.05 -17.87
N ARG A 46 -1.39 -3.01 -17.45
CA ARG A 46 -0.49 -4.16 -17.49
C ARG A 46 -0.27 -4.71 -16.10
N PHE A 47 -0.36 -6.03 -15.97
CA PHE A 47 -0.27 -6.73 -14.68
C PHE A 47 0.94 -7.65 -14.64
N GLY A 48 1.37 -7.98 -13.42
CA GLY A 48 2.41 -8.98 -13.19
C GLY A 48 3.84 -8.46 -13.24
N GLY A 49 4.03 -7.18 -13.57
CA GLY A 49 5.36 -6.56 -13.58
C GLY A 49 5.84 -6.12 -12.20
N GLU A 50 7.00 -5.48 -12.15
CA GLU A 50 7.62 -5.03 -10.91
C GLU A 50 7.65 -3.50 -10.77
N ASP A 51 6.98 -2.77 -11.67
CA ASP A 51 7.07 -1.31 -11.68
C ASP A 51 6.32 -0.65 -10.51
N VAL A 52 5.20 -1.23 -10.07
CA VAL A 52 4.50 -0.75 -8.87
C VAL A 52 5.41 -0.91 -7.65
N ASP A 53 6.02 -2.08 -7.51
CA ASP A 53 6.99 -2.35 -6.44
C ASP A 53 8.13 -1.32 -6.49
N ALA A 54 8.69 -1.10 -7.67
CA ALA A 54 9.78 -0.15 -7.86
C ALA A 54 9.37 1.29 -7.48
N LEU A 55 8.13 1.68 -7.79
CA LEU A 55 7.60 2.99 -7.40
C LEU A 55 7.60 3.13 -5.87
N PHE A 56 7.06 2.15 -5.18
CA PHE A 56 6.98 2.20 -3.71
C PHE A 56 8.35 2.07 -3.03
N MET A 57 9.28 1.41 -3.68
CA MET A 57 10.66 1.25 -3.18
C MET A 57 11.57 2.43 -3.51
N GLY A 58 11.10 3.37 -4.35
CA GLY A 58 11.90 4.49 -4.77
C GLY A 58 12.95 4.15 -5.83
N THR A 59 12.78 3.04 -6.54
CA THR A 59 13.76 2.53 -7.52
C THR A 59 13.24 2.56 -8.96
N LEU A 60 12.04 3.12 -9.19
CA LEU A 60 11.47 3.19 -10.54
C LEU A 60 12.30 4.13 -11.42
N ASP A 61 12.77 3.61 -12.58
CA ASP A 61 13.47 4.41 -13.57
C ASP A 61 12.46 5.16 -14.45
N ALA A 62 11.97 6.28 -13.92
CA ALA A 62 11.00 7.13 -14.63
C ALA A 62 11.69 8.10 -15.61
N MET A 63 13.00 8.30 -15.49
CA MET A 63 13.73 9.27 -16.34
C MET A 63 13.88 8.77 -17.78
N ASN A 64 14.03 7.46 -17.94
CA ASN A 64 14.22 6.84 -19.27
C ASN A 64 12.94 6.22 -19.83
N ARG A 65 11.80 6.45 -19.17
CA ARG A 65 10.51 5.86 -19.57
C ARG A 65 9.46 6.96 -19.69
N PRO A 66 9.18 7.41 -20.95
CA PRO A 66 8.23 8.51 -21.18
C PRO A 66 6.84 8.26 -20.59
N GLU A 67 6.39 7.01 -20.53
CA GLU A 67 5.10 6.65 -19.94
C GLU A 67 5.00 6.97 -18.44
N TYR A 68 6.14 7.21 -17.79
CA TYR A 68 6.21 7.51 -16.36
C TYR A 68 6.62 8.96 -16.07
N GLU A 69 6.49 9.85 -17.04
CA GLU A 69 6.86 11.26 -16.86
C GLU A 69 6.18 11.88 -15.63
N SER A 70 4.90 11.59 -15.44
CA SER A 70 4.14 12.11 -14.29
C SER A 70 4.59 11.52 -12.95
N LEU A 71 5.36 10.44 -12.97
CA LEU A 71 5.83 9.77 -11.76
C LEU A 71 7.25 10.19 -11.35
N ARG A 72 7.91 11.01 -12.18
CA ARG A 72 9.28 11.48 -11.90
C ARG A 72 9.30 12.26 -10.58
N GLY A 73 10.17 11.85 -9.67
CA GLY A 73 10.33 12.48 -8.37
C GLY A 73 9.19 12.23 -7.39
N LEU A 74 8.19 11.44 -7.77
CA LEU A 74 7.06 11.14 -6.91
C LEU A 74 7.50 10.15 -5.81
N ARG A 75 7.23 10.52 -4.56
CA ARG A 75 7.52 9.68 -3.39
C ARG A 75 6.22 9.24 -2.77
N VAL A 76 5.82 8.03 -3.10
CA VAL A 76 4.56 7.44 -2.61
C VAL A 76 4.82 6.03 -2.15
N SER A 77 3.92 5.53 -1.32
CA SER A 77 3.91 4.15 -0.87
C SER A 77 2.50 3.77 -0.46
N SER A 78 2.30 2.48 -0.26
CA SER A 78 1.09 1.96 0.38
C SER A 78 1.53 0.95 1.42
N HIS A 79 0.65 0.65 2.37
CA HIS A 79 0.96 -0.41 3.33
C HIS A 79 0.98 -1.76 2.62
N PHE A 80 -0.02 -2.01 1.76
CA PHE A 80 -0.17 -3.29 1.08
C PHE A 80 -0.38 -3.11 -0.41
N PHE A 81 0.11 -4.08 -1.18
CA PHE A 81 -0.17 -4.23 -2.59
C PHE A 81 -0.65 -5.66 -2.83
N VAL A 82 -1.89 -5.81 -3.30
CA VAL A 82 -2.51 -7.11 -3.56
C VAL A 82 -2.47 -7.37 -5.06
N ARG A 83 -1.67 -8.34 -5.48
CA ARG A 83 -1.47 -8.66 -6.88
C ARG A 83 -2.62 -9.51 -7.42
N ARG A 84 -2.70 -9.61 -8.75
CA ARG A 84 -3.76 -10.39 -9.41
C ARG A 84 -3.80 -11.85 -8.93
N THR A 85 -2.67 -12.40 -8.56
CA THR A 85 -2.56 -13.77 -8.03
C THR A 85 -3.05 -13.92 -6.60
N GLY A 86 -3.32 -12.81 -5.92
CA GLY A 86 -3.60 -12.80 -4.49
C GLY A 86 -2.35 -12.66 -3.62
N GLU A 87 -1.15 -12.60 -4.23
CA GLU A 87 0.07 -12.31 -3.46
C GLU A 87 -0.08 -10.94 -2.81
N VAL A 88 0.24 -10.86 -1.53
CA VAL A 88 0.21 -9.60 -0.77
C VAL A 88 1.63 -9.21 -0.42
N ARG A 89 2.01 -8.01 -0.83
CA ARG A 89 3.28 -7.39 -0.44
C ARG A 89 3.00 -6.28 0.56
N GLN A 90 3.82 -6.20 1.59
CA GLN A 90 3.73 -5.11 2.57
C GLN A 90 4.98 -4.26 2.50
N TYR A 91 4.78 -2.94 2.41
CA TYR A 91 5.87 -1.97 2.23
C TYR A 91 6.11 -1.11 3.46
N VAL A 92 5.11 -0.93 4.29
CA VAL A 92 5.18 -0.06 5.46
C VAL A 92 4.49 -0.76 6.62
N SER A 93 5.07 -0.66 7.81
CA SER A 93 4.39 -1.11 9.03
C SER A 93 3.05 -0.39 9.17
N VAL A 94 2.00 -1.10 9.54
CA VAL A 94 0.69 -0.46 9.74
C VAL A 94 0.70 0.53 10.91
N LEU A 95 1.70 0.48 11.77
CA LEU A 95 1.91 1.45 12.85
C LEU A 95 2.47 2.77 12.32
N ASP A 96 3.06 2.77 11.12
CA ASP A 96 3.64 3.95 10.50
C ASP A 96 2.71 4.49 9.41
N ARG A 97 3.03 5.68 8.94
CA ARG A 97 2.23 6.38 7.94
C ARG A 97 2.82 6.15 6.54
N ALA A 98 2.08 5.43 5.69
CA ALA A 98 2.40 5.35 4.26
C ALA A 98 1.84 6.59 3.55
N TRP A 99 2.38 6.87 2.38
CA TRP A 99 2.03 8.06 1.59
C TRP A 99 1.21 7.64 0.37
N HIS A 100 -0.10 7.42 0.57
CA HIS A 100 -0.99 6.87 -0.48
C HIS A 100 -2.19 7.73 -0.84
N ALA A 101 -2.62 8.64 0.05
CA ALA A 101 -3.88 9.36 -0.12
C ALA A 101 -3.71 10.83 -0.54
N GLY A 102 -2.51 11.38 -0.42
CA GLY A 102 -2.26 12.79 -0.77
C GLY A 102 -3.13 13.74 0.02
N VAL A 103 -3.57 14.82 -0.65
CA VAL A 103 -4.56 15.74 -0.08
C VAL A 103 -5.90 15.03 -0.10
N SER A 104 -6.47 14.79 1.08
CA SER A 104 -7.64 13.93 1.22
C SER A 104 -8.49 14.32 2.40
N SER A 105 -9.76 13.88 2.40
CA SER A 105 -10.65 14.06 3.54
C SER A 105 -11.65 12.90 3.60
N PHE A 106 -12.06 12.56 4.81
CA PHE A 106 -13.08 11.57 5.06
C PHE A 106 -13.85 11.98 6.31
N GLU A 107 -15.17 12.10 6.18
CA GLU A 107 -16.07 12.50 7.27
C GLU A 107 -15.59 13.76 8.03
N GLY A 108 -15.12 14.76 7.28
CA GLY A 108 -14.65 16.02 7.84
C GLY A 108 -13.22 16.01 8.36
N HIS A 109 -12.54 14.87 8.34
CA HIS A 109 -11.13 14.76 8.74
C HIS A 109 -10.23 14.79 7.51
N THR A 110 -9.24 15.68 7.52
CA THR A 110 -8.27 15.84 6.42
C THR A 110 -7.01 15.02 6.70
N GLY A 111 -6.19 14.83 5.65
CA GLY A 111 -4.92 14.11 5.80
C GLY A 111 -5.11 12.65 6.12
N CYS A 112 -5.85 11.93 5.28
CA CYS A 112 -6.23 10.53 5.55
C CYS A 112 -5.04 9.59 5.77
N ASN A 113 -3.84 9.92 5.26
CA ASN A 113 -2.65 9.13 5.57
C ASN A 113 -2.41 9.01 7.08
N ASP A 114 -2.78 10.02 7.85
CA ASP A 114 -2.50 10.07 9.28
C ASP A 114 -3.21 8.96 10.05
N PHE A 115 -4.39 8.53 9.61
CA PHE A 115 -5.25 7.61 10.36
C PHE A 115 -5.74 6.42 9.53
N SER A 116 -5.09 6.12 8.39
CA SER A 116 -5.54 5.05 7.50
C SER A 116 -4.46 4.02 7.21
N VAL A 117 -4.92 2.87 6.76
CA VAL A 117 -4.09 1.86 6.10
C VAL A 117 -4.42 1.92 4.62
N GLY A 118 -3.41 2.07 3.77
CA GLY A 118 -3.56 2.07 2.32
C GLY A 118 -3.38 0.68 1.77
N ILE A 119 -4.30 0.27 0.91
CA ILE A 119 -4.28 -1.03 0.24
C ILE A 119 -4.44 -0.77 -1.25
N GLU A 120 -3.41 -1.09 -2.02
CA GLU A 120 -3.45 -1.01 -3.48
C GLU A 120 -3.79 -2.37 -4.06
N LEU A 121 -4.78 -2.41 -4.94
CA LEU A 121 -5.14 -3.61 -5.67
C LEU A 121 -4.62 -3.49 -7.09
N GLU A 122 -3.91 -4.49 -7.57
CA GLU A 122 -3.44 -4.51 -8.96
C GLU A 122 -4.65 -4.54 -9.90
N GLY A 123 -4.86 -3.47 -10.64
CA GLY A 123 -6.04 -3.31 -11.47
C GLY A 123 -6.07 -1.99 -12.20
N THR A 124 -7.19 -1.73 -12.90
CA THR A 124 -7.40 -0.54 -13.72
C THR A 124 -8.58 0.31 -13.30
N GLY A 125 -9.39 -0.18 -12.37
CA GLY A 125 -10.68 0.45 -12.03
C GLY A 125 -11.82 0.04 -12.95
N GLU A 126 -11.54 -0.55 -14.11
CA GLU A 126 -12.54 -1.05 -15.06
C GLU A 126 -12.51 -2.57 -15.19
N THR A 127 -11.30 -3.15 -15.17
CA THR A 127 -11.12 -4.59 -15.22
C THR A 127 -11.59 -5.21 -13.90
N PRO A 128 -12.46 -6.23 -13.91
CA PRO A 128 -12.85 -6.91 -12.68
C PRO A 128 -11.63 -7.47 -11.93
N TYR A 129 -11.67 -7.40 -10.61
CA TYR A 129 -10.63 -7.99 -9.79
C TYR A 129 -10.74 -9.51 -9.80
N GLU A 130 -9.62 -10.18 -9.55
CA GLU A 130 -9.60 -11.63 -9.43
C GLU A 130 -10.16 -12.07 -8.08
N ASP A 131 -10.76 -13.26 -8.02
CA ASP A 131 -11.26 -13.83 -6.76
C ASP A 131 -10.16 -13.89 -5.70
N ALA A 132 -8.94 -14.22 -6.13
CA ALA A 132 -7.78 -14.27 -5.23
C ALA A 132 -7.51 -12.92 -4.56
N GLN A 133 -7.78 -11.81 -5.25
CA GLN A 133 -7.60 -10.48 -4.68
C GLN A 133 -8.66 -10.19 -3.61
N TYR A 134 -9.92 -10.54 -3.87
CA TYR A 134 -10.97 -10.37 -2.86
C TYR A 134 -10.68 -11.21 -1.63
N LEU A 135 -10.27 -12.46 -1.83
CA LEU A 135 -9.94 -13.35 -0.72
C LEU A 135 -8.78 -12.80 0.13
N ALA A 136 -7.73 -12.30 -0.53
CA ALA A 136 -6.59 -11.70 0.16
C ALA A 136 -7.03 -10.49 0.99
N CYS A 137 -7.87 -9.61 0.44
CA CYS A 137 -8.40 -8.47 1.18
C CYS A 137 -9.16 -8.91 2.43
N LEU A 138 -10.00 -9.95 2.32
CA LEU A 138 -10.74 -10.46 3.47
C LEU A 138 -9.82 -11.01 4.56
N LEU A 139 -8.76 -11.72 4.17
CA LEU A 139 -7.82 -12.31 5.12
C LEU A 139 -7.04 -11.25 5.90
N TYR A 140 -6.67 -10.15 5.25
CA TYR A 140 -5.80 -9.13 5.87
C TYR A 140 -6.55 -7.93 6.42
N THR A 141 -7.83 -7.77 6.11
CA THR A 141 -8.64 -6.64 6.60
C THR A 141 -9.70 -7.04 7.60
N SER A 142 -9.97 -8.34 7.75
CA SER A 142 -10.97 -8.81 8.71
C SER A 142 -10.44 -8.70 10.13
N PRO A 143 -11.28 -8.30 11.10
CA PRO A 143 -10.89 -8.38 12.50
C PRO A 143 -10.67 -9.85 12.88
N SER A 144 -9.63 -10.09 13.63
CA SER A 144 -9.30 -11.42 14.12
C SER A 144 -9.88 -11.66 15.50
#